data_c72af68d4e1b6ab03265c3b78e0ba5ff
#
_entry.id   c72af68d4e1b6ab03265c3b78e0ba5ff
#
_cell.length_a   1.000
_cell.length_b   1.000
_cell.length_c   1.000
_cell.angle_alpha   90.00
_cell.angle_beta   90.00
_cell.angle_gamma   90.00
#
_symmetry.space_group_name_H-M   'P 1'
#
loop_
_entity.id
_entity.type
_entity.pdbx_description
1 polymer ?
#
loop_
_entity_poly.entity_id
_entity_poly.type
_entity_poly.pdbx_seq_one_letter_code
_entity_poly.pdbx_strand_id
1 'polypeptide(L)'
;CIRDRSTDGSIEVIKEYAGKVDYWVSEPDKGIYHAMNKGVLQAHGEYLNFMNSGDEFYNNGVLQEVAPSLDSDIVVGKIVHGTEVWGFHKEDITLMDLIRGTVLHQASFFRKELFDENRYDESYKIVSDWKFYIQTLTFNNATFRNIRSIVCRFVPGGVSETDAGTRDMERKRVYKELFPDRMMKDYIRLEKVESPLLELIPELNKTAGLHQMAYKLVCALLWVHGKIKRVRVK
;
A
#
# COMPACT_ATOMS: atom_id res chain seq x y z
N CYS A 1 -10.99 -13.99 -15.58
CA CYS A 1 -11.62 -12.67 -15.52
C CYS A 1 -12.99 -12.78 -14.88
N ILE A 2 -13.22 -12.05 -13.80
CA ILE A 2 -14.52 -12.00 -13.09
C ILE A 2 -15.02 -10.57 -13.19
N ARG A 3 -16.26 -10.39 -13.62
CA ARG A 3 -16.85 -9.09 -13.83
C ARG A 3 -18.31 -9.05 -13.46
N ASP A 4 -18.70 -7.96 -12.77
CA ASP A 4 -20.08 -7.64 -12.46
C ASP A 4 -20.74 -6.86 -13.62
N ARG A 5 -21.98 -7.20 -13.93
CA ARG A 5 -23.02 -6.54 -14.75
C ARG A 5 -22.62 -5.27 -15.51
N SER A 6 -21.54 -5.30 -16.28
CA SER A 6 -21.25 -4.14 -17.13
C SER A 6 -22.24 -4.05 -18.29
N THR A 7 -22.75 -2.84 -18.48
CA THR A 7 -23.65 -2.50 -19.59
C THR A 7 -22.94 -1.70 -20.70
N ASP A 8 -21.60 -1.63 -20.64
CA ASP A 8 -20.74 -0.80 -21.47
C ASP A 8 -20.06 -1.56 -22.64
N GLY A 9 -20.56 -2.76 -22.99
CA GLY A 9 -19.98 -3.58 -24.06
C GLY A 9 -18.76 -4.42 -23.65
N SER A 10 -18.35 -4.38 -22.39
CA SER A 10 -17.15 -5.12 -21.93
C SER A 10 -17.37 -6.64 -21.92
N ILE A 11 -18.60 -7.11 -21.76
CA ILE A 11 -18.91 -8.55 -21.81
C ILE A 11 -18.67 -9.10 -23.23
N GLU A 12 -19.05 -8.34 -24.25
CA GLU A 12 -18.84 -8.66 -25.64
C GLU A 12 -17.35 -8.79 -25.95
N VAL A 13 -16.54 -7.84 -25.47
CA VAL A 13 -15.07 -7.89 -25.60
C VAL A 13 -14.50 -9.13 -24.90
N ILE A 14 -14.94 -9.44 -23.67
CA ILE A 14 -14.46 -10.66 -22.96
C ILE A 14 -14.81 -11.92 -23.76
N LYS A 15 -16.02 -12.00 -24.32
CA LYS A 15 -16.42 -13.15 -25.14
C LYS A 15 -15.56 -13.31 -26.40
N GLU A 16 -15.18 -12.21 -27.03
CA GLU A 16 -14.27 -12.22 -28.19
C GLU A 16 -12.91 -12.82 -27.83
N TYR A 17 -12.41 -12.55 -26.61
CA TYR A 17 -11.14 -13.06 -26.12
C TYR A 17 -11.25 -14.34 -25.28
N ALA A 18 -12.44 -14.92 -25.12
CA ALA A 18 -12.69 -16.07 -24.25
C ALA A 18 -11.79 -17.27 -24.53
N GLY A 19 -11.41 -17.51 -25.80
CA GLY A 19 -10.48 -18.57 -26.17
C GLY A 19 -9.01 -18.33 -25.79
N LYS A 20 -8.66 -17.13 -25.26
CA LYS A 20 -7.32 -16.75 -24.80
C LYS A 20 -7.25 -16.55 -23.28
N VAL A 21 -8.38 -16.72 -22.59
CA VAL A 21 -8.51 -16.56 -21.15
C VAL A 21 -8.86 -17.92 -20.55
N ASP A 22 -8.07 -18.41 -19.60
CA ASP A 22 -8.26 -19.74 -19.00
C ASP A 22 -9.59 -19.83 -18.25
N TYR A 23 -10.02 -18.76 -17.60
CA TYR A 23 -11.29 -18.69 -16.89
C TYR A 23 -11.90 -17.30 -16.94
N TRP A 24 -13.19 -17.24 -17.21
CA TRP A 24 -13.97 -16.01 -17.06
C TRP A 24 -15.39 -16.30 -16.62
N VAL A 25 -15.98 -15.37 -15.91
CA VAL A 25 -17.38 -15.42 -15.50
C VAL A 25 -17.94 -14.01 -15.44
N SER A 26 -19.24 -13.89 -15.80
CA SER A 26 -20.00 -12.66 -15.63
C SER A 26 -21.24 -12.98 -14.81
N GLU A 27 -21.20 -12.62 -13.55
CA GLU A 27 -22.29 -12.84 -12.59
C GLU A 27 -22.31 -11.70 -11.56
N PRO A 28 -23.44 -11.50 -10.87
CA PRO A 28 -23.49 -10.50 -9.80
C PRO A 28 -22.46 -10.78 -8.72
N ASP A 29 -21.75 -9.73 -8.30
CA ASP A 29 -20.91 -9.75 -7.12
C ASP A 29 -21.38 -8.73 -6.06
N LYS A 30 -20.71 -8.75 -4.90
CA LYS A 30 -21.00 -7.86 -3.78
C LYS A 30 -20.01 -6.71 -3.68
N GLY A 31 -19.22 -6.51 -4.72
CA GLY A 31 -18.18 -5.49 -4.81
C GLY A 31 -16.85 -6.05 -5.30
N ILE A 32 -15.87 -5.15 -5.52
CA ILE A 32 -14.58 -5.47 -6.13
C ILE A 32 -13.83 -6.59 -5.39
N TYR A 33 -13.83 -6.58 -4.07
CA TYR A 33 -13.10 -7.58 -3.26
C TYR A 33 -13.78 -8.96 -3.28
N HIS A 34 -15.10 -9.01 -3.42
CA HIS A 34 -15.81 -10.26 -3.66
C HIS A 34 -15.40 -10.86 -5.01
N ALA A 35 -15.32 -10.05 -6.06
CA ALA A 35 -14.85 -10.50 -7.38
C ALA A 35 -13.39 -10.95 -7.34
N MET A 36 -12.50 -10.21 -6.66
CA MET A 36 -11.10 -10.58 -6.49
C MET A 36 -10.95 -11.89 -5.73
N ASN A 37 -11.69 -12.10 -4.63
CA ASN A 37 -11.67 -13.36 -3.87
C ASN A 37 -12.14 -14.55 -4.70
N LYS A 38 -13.15 -14.38 -5.57
CA LYS A 38 -13.53 -15.43 -6.53
C LYS A 38 -12.39 -15.74 -7.50
N GLY A 39 -11.68 -14.71 -8.00
CA GLY A 39 -10.52 -14.86 -8.85
C GLY A 39 -9.40 -15.66 -8.19
N VAL A 40 -9.12 -15.39 -6.92
CA VAL A 40 -8.14 -16.14 -6.12
C VAL A 40 -8.46 -17.63 -6.09
N LEU A 41 -9.74 -17.99 -5.93
CA LEU A 41 -10.19 -19.38 -5.88
C LEU A 41 -10.00 -20.14 -7.20
N GLN A 42 -10.06 -19.41 -8.32
CA GLN A 42 -9.91 -19.99 -9.66
C GLN A 42 -8.47 -19.98 -10.17
N ALA A 43 -7.62 -19.16 -9.58
CA ALA A 43 -6.23 -19.04 -10.01
C ALA A 43 -5.40 -20.27 -9.64
N HIS A 44 -4.51 -20.69 -10.57
CA HIS A 44 -3.60 -21.82 -10.39
C HIS A 44 -2.12 -21.41 -10.36
N GLY A 45 -1.83 -20.13 -10.63
CA GLY A 45 -0.46 -19.60 -10.60
C GLY A 45 0.11 -19.53 -9.19
N GLU A 46 1.42 -19.62 -9.08
CA GLU A 46 2.16 -19.43 -7.82
C GLU A 46 2.02 -17.99 -7.30
N TYR A 47 2.01 -17.04 -8.22
CA TYR A 47 1.79 -15.62 -7.92
C TYR A 47 0.51 -15.09 -8.55
N LEU A 48 -0.13 -14.17 -7.84
CA LEU A 48 -1.31 -13.46 -8.29
C LEU A 48 -0.98 -11.99 -8.51
N ASN A 49 -1.52 -11.41 -9.58
CA ASN A 49 -1.53 -9.98 -9.82
C ASN A 49 -2.96 -9.55 -10.12
N PHE A 50 -3.39 -8.43 -9.56
CA PHE A 50 -4.75 -7.90 -9.74
C PHE A 50 -4.69 -6.64 -10.58
N MET A 51 -5.13 -6.75 -11.83
CA MET A 51 -5.23 -5.63 -12.75
C MET A 51 -6.67 -5.15 -12.80
N ASN A 52 -6.91 -3.92 -12.37
CA ASN A 52 -8.24 -3.33 -12.34
C ASN A 52 -8.68 -2.88 -13.75
N SER A 53 -9.97 -2.65 -13.91
CA SER A 53 -10.51 -2.12 -15.16
C SER A 53 -9.90 -0.76 -15.49
N GLY A 54 -9.33 -0.63 -16.69
CA GLY A 54 -8.64 0.57 -17.16
C GLY A 54 -7.13 0.52 -17.00
N ASP A 55 -6.62 -0.24 -16.02
CA ASP A 55 -5.17 -0.42 -15.88
C ASP A 55 -4.63 -1.41 -16.92
N GLU A 56 -3.37 -1.23 -17.31
CA GLU A 56 -2.70 -2.11 -18.27
C GLU A 56 -1.26 -2.39 -17.86
N PHE A 57 -0.72 -3.54 -18.24
CA PHE A 57 0.73 -3.76 -18.13
C PHE A 57 1.48 -2.70 -18.93
N TYR A 58 2.59 -2.24 -18.37
CA TYR A 58 3.39 -1.16 -18.98
C TYR A 58 3.87 -1.49 -20.39
N ASN A 59 4.21 -2.75 -20.65
CA ASN A 59 4.53 -3.30 -21.97
C ASN A 59 4.36 -4.83 -21.98
N ASN A 60 4.48 -5.43 -23.16
CA ASN A 60 4.29 -6.87 -23.34
C ASN A 60 5.38 -7.75 -22.69
N GLY A 61 6.50 -7.17 -22.26
CA GLY A 61 7.62 -7.88 -21.64
C GLY A 61 7.63 -7.86 -20.11
N VAL A 62 6.69 -7.12 -19.48
CA VAL A 62 6.67 -6.90 -18.02
C VAL A 62 6.75 -8.19 -17.23
N LEU A 63 5.93 -9.18 -17.54
CA LEU A 63 5.91 -10.44 -16.80
C LEU A 63 7.23 -11.22 -16.93
N GLN A 64 7.84 -11.20 -18.10
CA GLN A 64 9.15 -11.81 -18.32
C GLN A 64 10.27 -11.09 -17.56
N GLU A 65 10.17 -9.74 -17.44
CA GLU A 65 11.12 -8.92 -16.68
C GLU A 65 10.99 -9.16 -15.18
N VAL A 66 9.77 -9.27 -14.67
CA VAL A 66 9.48 -9.42 -13.24
C VAL A 66 9.71 -10.84 -12.73
N ALA A 67 9.45 -11.87 -13.54
CA ALA A 67 9.49 -13.28 -13.15
C ALA A 67 10.77 -13.70 -12.38
N PRO A 68 12.00 -13.27 -12.75
CA PRO A 68 13.21 -13.61 -12.00
C PRO A 68 13.28 -13.00 -10.58
N SER A 69 12.42 -12.04 -10.28
CA SER A 69 12.36 -11.34 -8.99
C SER A 69 11.24 -11.84 -8.06
N LEU A 70 10.46 -12.84 -8.50
CA LEU A 70 9.36 -13.41 -7.72
C LEU A 70 9.91 -14.45 -6.72
N ASP A 71 10.59 -13.98 -5.68
CA ASP A 71 11.25 -14.78 -4.66
C ASP A 71 10.79 -14.45 -3.22
N SER A 72 9.86 -13.50 -3.08
CA SER A 72 9.30 -13.05 -1.81
C SER A 72 7.78 -13.20 -1.82
N ASP A 73 7.14 -13.19 -0.67
CA ASP A 73 5.69 -13.37 -0.57
C ASP A 73 4.91 -12.25 -1.25
N ILE A 74 5.44 -11.03 -1.19
CA ILE A 74 4.89 -9.87 -1.88
C ILE A 74 6.02 -9.14 -2.63
N VAL A 75 5.91 -9.06 -3.95
CA VAL A 75 6.85 -8.33 -4.80
C VAL A 75 6.12 -7.14 -5.43
N VAL A 76 6.66 -5.94 -5.27
CA VAL A 76 6.01 -4.71 -5.73
C VAL A 76 6.92 -3.94 -6.67
N GLY A 77 6.40 -3.62 -7.85
CA GLY A 77 7.05 -2.76 -8.81
C GLY A 77 6.51 -1.33 -8.78
N LYS A 78 6.81 -0.58 -9.84
CA LYS A 78 6.38 0.80 -10.02
C LYS A 78 5.18 0.89 -10.96
N ILE A 79 4.47 2.01 -10.89
CA ILE A 79 3.42 2.38 -11.84
C ILE A 79 3.77 3.67 -12.56
N VAL A 80 3.20 3.85 -13.75
CA VAL A 80 3.10 5.16 -14.40
C VAL A 80 1.73 5.74 -14.06
N HIS A 81 1.70 6.91 -13.45
CA HIS A 81 0.51 7.70 -13.15
C HIS A 81 0.60 9.03 -13.91
N GLY A 82 -0.16 9.16 -14.97
CA GLY A 82 0.00 10.30 -15.90
C GLY A 82 1.39 10.34 -16.54
N THR A 83 2.19 11.35 -16.22
CA THR A 83 3.58 11.51 -16.69
C THR A 83 4.62 11.09 -15.64
N GLU A 84 4.19 10.72 -14.44
CA GLU A 84 5.09 10.42 -13.32
C GLU A 84 5.22 8.92 -13.08
N VAL A 85 6.38 8.51 -12.57
CA VAL A 85 6.62 7.14 -12.10
C VAL A 85 6.53 7.10 -10.59
N TRP A 86 5.55 6.35 -10.08
CA TRP A 86 5.34 6.16 -8.66
C TRP A 86 5.82 4.78 -8.23
N GLY A 87 6.37 4.69 -7.01
CA GLY A 87 6.83 3.43 -6.43
C GLY A 87 7.55 3.67 -5.12
N PHE A 88 7.83 2.58 -4.42
CA PHE A 88 8.66 2.65 -3.22
C PHE A 88 10.12 2.91 -3.60
N HIS A 89 10.82 3.65 -2.75
CA HIS A 89 12.24 3.92 -2.89
C HIS A 89 13.09 3.13 -1.87
N LYS A 90 12.44 2.49 -0.91
CA LYS A 90 13.06 1.69 0.15
C LYS A 90 13.07 0.21 -0.24
N GLU A 91 14.06 -0.53 0.21
CA GLU A 91 14.14 -1.99 0.01
C GLU A 91 13.15 -2.73 0.90
N ASP A 92 12.88 -2.19 2.09
CA ASP A 92 11.94 -2.73 3.07
C ASP A 92 10.80 -1.76 3.34
N ILE A 93 9.68 -2.28 3.81
CA ILE A 93 8.47 -1.54 4.12
C ILE A 93 8.13 -1.68 5.60
N THR A 94 7.92 -0.55 6.26
CA THR A 94 7.56 -0.51 7.67
C THR A 94 6.05 -0.30 7.85
N LEU A 95 5.54 -0.57 9.06
CA LEU A 95 4.16 -0.21 9.42
C LEU A 95 3.89 1.29 9.21
N MET A 96 4.88 2.15 9.48
CA MET A 96 4.77 3.59 9.24
C MET A 96 4.53 3.91 7.76
N ASP A 97 5.25 3.24 6.86
CA ASP A 97 5.06 3.41 5.42
C ASP A 97 3.66 2.96 4.98
N LEU A 98 3.18 1.83 5.52
CA LEU A 98 1.83 1.32 5.24
C LEU A 98 0.72 2.25 5.73
N ILE A 99 0.88 2.84 6.92
CA ILE A 99 -0.13 3.74 7.50
C ILE A 99 -0.16 5.09 6.76
N ARG A 100 0.98 5.62 6.34
CA ARG A 100 1.09 6.90 5.62
C ARG A 100 0.68 6.83 4.16
N GLY A 101 0.93 5.69 3.55
CA GLY A 101 0.71 5.50 2.13
C GLY A 101 -0.23 4.35 1.82
N THR A 102 -0.10 3.89 0.59
CA THR A 102 -0.69 2.65 0.11
C THR A 102 0.34 1.92 -0.73
N VAL A 103 0.29 0.59 -0.72
CA VAL A 103 1.08 -0.22 -1.65
C VAL A 103 0.38 -0.18 -3.00
N LEU A 104 1.17 -0.18 -4.07
CA LEU A 104 0.66 -0.12 -5.43
C LEU A 104 0.09 -1.48 -5.83
N HIS A 105 -1.19 -1.69 -5.56
CA HIS A 105 -1.87 -2.98 -5.71
C HIS A 105 -1.75 -3.56 -7.12
N GLN A 106 -1.90 -2.73 -8.16
CA GLN A 106 -1.81 -3.15 -9.56
C GLN A 106 -0.39 -3.56 -9.97
N ALA A 107 0.62 -3.04 -9.28
CA ALA A 107 2.03 -3.39 -9.50
C ALA A 107 2.54 -4.46 -8.53
N SER A 108 1.65 -5.12 -7.80
CA SER A 108 2.01 -6.11 -6.79
C SER A 108 1.76 -7.53 -7.29
N PHE A 109 2.70 -8.39 -7.00
CA PHE A 109 2.62 -9.83 -7.19
C PHE A 109 2.61 -10.49 -5.81
N PHE A 110 1.57 -11.24 -5.54
CA PHE A 110 1.33 -11.88 -4.26
C PHE A 110 1.53 -13.38 -4.40
N ARG A 111 2.30 -13.99 -3.52
CA ARG A 111 2.31 -15.46 -3.42
C ARG A 111 0.91 -15.93 -3.07
N LYS A 112 0.37 -16.87 -3.85
CA LYS A 112 -1.02 -17.30 -3.73
C LYS A 112 -1.39 -17.79 -2.34
N GLU A 113 -0.45 -18.48 -1.66
CA GLU A 113 -0.63 -19.03 -0.31
C GLU A 113 -1.00 -17.98 0.75
N LEU A 114 -0.66 -16.70 0.53
CA LEU A 114 -1.08 -15.63 1.43
C LEU A 114 -2.62 -15.51 1.55
N PHE A 115 -3.34 -15.94 0.52
CA PHE A 115 -4.80 -15.89 0.48
C PHE A 115 -5.48 -17.13 1.07
N ASP A 116 -4.73 -18.15 1.46
CA ASP A 116 -5.28 -19.31 2.17
C ASP A 116 -5.65 -18.96 3.61
N GLU A 117 -4.83 -18.12 4.27
CA GLU A 117 -5.06 -17.66 5.64
C GLU A 117 -5.86 -16.35 5.69
N ASN A 118 -5.65 -15.44 4.76
CA ASN A 118 -6.27 -14.13 4.72
C ASN A 118 -6.82 -13.84 3.32
N ARG A 119 -8.10 -13.55 3.21
CA ARG A 119 -8.72 -13.03 1.99
C ARG A 119 -9.01 -11.56 2.13
N TYR A 120 -9.31 -10.91 1.02
CA TYR A 120 -9.85 -9.55 1.09
C TYR A 120 -11.15 -9.55 1.89
N ASP A 121 -11.26 -8.60 2.82
CA ASP A 121 -12.47 -8.43 3.61
C ASP A 121 -13.54 -7.72 2.78
N GLU A 122 -14.56 -8.47 2.39
CA GLU A 122 -15.64 -8.01 1.51
C GLU A 122 -16.58 -6.98 2.15
N SER A 123 -16.44 -6.73 3.45
CA SER A 123 -17.18 -5.69 4.16
C SER A 123 -16.65 -4.28 3.91
N TYR A 124 -15.50 -4.16 3.24
CA TYR A 124 -14.88 -2.91 2.80
C TYR A 124 -15.12 -2.68 1.31
N LYS A 125 -15.26 -1.42 0.91
CA LYS A 125 -15.44 -1.04 -0.48
C LYS A 125 -14.12 -0.62 -1.15
N ILE A 126 -13.21 -0.01 -0.39
CA ILE A 126 -12.04 0.71 -0.94
C ILE A 126 -10.71 0.22 -0.36
N VAL A 127 -10.64 -0.14 0.93
CA VAL A 127 -9.36 -0.31 1.62
C VAL A 127 -9.05 -1.74 2.05
N SER A 128 -9.74 -2.74 1.51
CA SER A 128 -9.49 -4.13 1.90
C SER A 128 -8.12 -4.64 1.44
N ASP A 129 -7.62 -4.20 0.30
CA ASP A 129 -6.26 -4.43 -0.18
C ASP A 129 -5.21 -3.84 0.78
N TRP A 130 -5.42 -2.61 1.22
CA TRP A 130 -4.56 -1.97 2.20
C TRP A 130 -4.61 -2.67 3.58
N LYS A 131 -5.78 -3.11 4.03
CA LYS A 131 -5.93 -3.96 5.22
C LYS A 131 -5.14 -5.26 5.09
N PHE A 132 -5.24 -5.91 3.92
CA PHE A 132 -4.52 -7.13 3.62
C PHE A 132 -3.00 -6.94 3.71
N TYR A 133 -2.45 -5.87 3.15
CA TYR A 133 -1.01 -5.56 3.30
C TYR A 133 -0.59 -5.39 4.75
N ILE A 134 -1.37 -4.69 5.56
CA ILE A 134 -1.07 -4.54 6.99
C ILE A 134 -1.08 -5.90 7.68
N GLN A 135 -2.09 -6.73 7.44
CA GLN A 135 -2.20 -8.05 8.06
C GLN A 135 -1.03 -8.95 7.65
N THR A 136 -0.76 -9.07 6.37
CA THR A 136 0.28 -9.97 5.86
C THR A 136 1.69 -9.51 6.22
N LEU A 137 2.02 -8.25 6.02
CA LEU A 137 3.37 -7.73 6.25
C LEU A 137 3.67 -7.47 7.73
N THR A 138 2.69 -6.94 8.50
CA THR A 138 2.96 -6.55 9.89
C THR A 138 2.68 -7.66 10.88
N PHE A 139 1.60 -8.43 10.68
CA PHE A 139 1.19 -9.43 11.67
C PHE A 139 1.62 -10.85 11.29
N ASN A 140 1.64 -11.18 10.00
CA ASN A 140 2.06 -12.50 9.53
C ASN A 140 3.53 -12.54 9.08
N ASN A 141 4.23 -11.38 9.15
CA ASN A 141 5.65 -11.26 8.82
C ASN A 141 5.99 -11.79 7.41
N ALA A 142 5.10 -11.58 6.45
CA ALA A 142 5.34 -11.94 5.04
C ALA A 142 6.56 -11.19 4.49
N THR A 143 7.34 -11.88 3.68
CA THR A 143 8.51 -11.29 3.04
C THR A 143 8.10 -10.29 1.94
N PHE A 144 8.82 -9.17 1.87
CA PHE A 144 8.54 -8.08 0.93
C PHE A 144 9.76 -7.79 0.06
N ARG A 145 9.53 -7.56 -1.22
CA ARG A 145 10.55 -7.12 -2.15
C ARG A 145 10.04 -5.98 -3.03
N ASN A 146 10.77 -4.89 -3.03
CA ASN A 146 10.55 -3.78 -3.94
C ASN A 146 11.47 -3.93 -5.16
N ILE A 147 10.89 -3.88 -6.36
CA ILE A 147 11.64 -3.95 -7.61
C ILE A 147 11.58 -2.63 -8.39
N ARG A 148 12.59 -2.40 -9.24
CA ARG A 148 12.68 -1.16 -10.02
C ARG A 148 11.82 -1.15 -11.27
N SER A 149 11.33 -2.31 -11.70
CA SER A 149 10.53 -2.49 -12.91
C SER A 149 9.22 -1.71 -12.85
N ILE A 150 8.87 -1.08 -13.96
CA ILE A 150 7.56 -0.46 -14.12
C ILE A 150 6.59 -1.56 -14.58
N VAL A 151 5.60 -1.86 -13.74
CA VAL A 151 4.68 -2.98 -13.96
C VAL A 151 3.45 -2.55 -14.73
N CYS A 152 2.83 -1.46 -14.32
CA CYS A 152 1.58 -1.06 -14.95
C CYS A 152 1.48 0.45 -15.21
N ARG A 153 0.57 0.77 -16.12
CA ARG A 153 0.07 2.10 -16.36
C ARG A 153 -1.28 2.24 -15.64
N PHE A 154 -1.31 3.11 -14.65
CA PHE A 154 -2.50 3.36 -13.84
C PHE A 154 -3.39 4.41 -14.52
N VAL A 155 -4.68 4.11 -14.65
CA VAL A 155 -5.67 5.06 -15.18
C VAL A 155 -6.39 5.75 -14.01
N PRO A 156 -6.25 7.09 -13.87
CA PRO A 156 -6.91 7.86 -12.82
C PRO A 156 -8.43 7.80 -12.89
N GLY A 157 -9.10 8.11 -11.75
CA GLY A 157 -10.56 8.21 -11.68
C GLY A 157 -11.25 7.00 -11.07
N GLY A 158 -10.50 6.05 -10.52
CA GLY A 158 -11.05 4.93 -9.77
C GLY A 158 -11.75 5.35 -8.46
N VAL A 159 -12.52 4.42 -7.89
CA VAL A 159 -13.31 4.66 -6.65
C VAL A 159 -12.44 5.10 -5.48
N SER A 160 -11.21 4.60 -5.38
CA SER A 160 -10.24 4.97 -4.33
C SER A 160 -9.82 6.44 -4.36
N GLU A 161 -9.87 7.08 -5.54
CA GLU A 161 -9.54 8.49 -5.69
C GLU A 161 -10.78 9.38 -5.55
N THR A 162 -11.93 8.92 -6.02
CA THR A 162 -13.16 9.73 -6.10
C THR A 162 -13.97 9.74 -4.81
N ASP A 163 -13.86 8.72 -3.96
CA ASP A 163 -14.59 8.61 -2.69
C ASP A 163 -13.64 8.63 -1.47
N ALA A 164 -12.99 9.79 -1.27
CA ALA A 164 -12.09 10.00 -0.14
C ALA A 164 -12.80 9.85 1.22
N GLY A 165 -14.07 10.20 1.31
CA GLY A 165 -14.85 10.10 2.55
C GLY A 165 -15.00 8.66 3.02
N THR A 166 -15.42 7.76 2.14
CA THR A 166 -15.51 6.33 2.45
C THR A 166 -14.13 5.75 2.75
N ARG A 167 -13.12 6.07 1.97
CA ARG A 167 -11.75 5.62 2.21
C ARG A 167 -11.26 5.96 3.61
N ASP A 168 -11.43 7.21 4.05
CA ASP A 168 -10.96 7.68 5.35
C ASP A 168 -11.75 7.06 6.52
N MET A 169 -13.06 6.83 6.34
CA MET A 169 -13.87 6.10 7.33
C MET A 169 -13.41 4.64 7.46
N GLU A 170 -13.20 3.99 6.34
CA GLU A 170 -12.76 2.60 6.31
C GLU A 170 -11.36 2.44 6.89
N ARG A 171 -10.40 3.34 6.60
CA ARG A 171 -9.08 3.34 7.24
C ARG A 171 -9.17 3.45 8.77
N LYS A 172 -10.03 4.34 9.29
CA LYS A 172 -10.26 4.45 10.74
C LYS A 172 -10.84 3.17 11.33
N ARG A 173 -11.68 2.46 10.58
CA ARG A 173 -12.23 1.16 10.99
C ARG A 173 -11.13 0.12 11.05
N VAL A 174 -10.27 0.01 10.04
CA VAL A 174 -9.12 -0.90 10.01
C VAL A 174 -8.19 -0.64 11.21
N TYR A 175 -7.89 0.62 11.54
CA TYR A 175 -7.09 0.94 12.72
C TYR A 175 -7.70 0.40 14.01
N LYS A 176 -9.02 0.54 14.19
CA LYS A 176 -9.70 0.02 15.38
C LYS A 176 -9.76 -1.51 15.45
N GLU A 177 -9.80 -2.17 14.28
CA GLU A 177 -9.84 -3.62 14.19
C GLU A 177 -8.47 -4.26 14.44
N LEU A 178 -7.42 -3.67 13.88
CA LEU A 178 -6.09 -4.29 13.87
C LEU A 178 -5.18 -3.85 15.01
N PHE A 179 -5.36 -2.63 15.53
CA PHE A 179 -4.42 -2.06 16.48
C PHE A 179 -5.07 -1.70 17.81
N PRO A 180 -4.46 -2.11 18.94
CA PRO A 180 -4.83 -1.59 20.26
C PRO A 180 -4.70 -0.06 20.32
N ASP A 181 -5.62 0.60 21.03
CA ASP A 181 -5.61 2.07 21.17
C ASP A 181 -4.26 2.66 21.63
N ARG A 182 -3.51 1.92 22.43
CA ARG A 182 -2.21 2.35 22.95
C ARG A 182 -1.17 2.43 21.83
N MET A 183 -1.16 1.45 20.92
CA MET A 183 -0.26 1.46 19.75
C MET A 183 -0.58 2.64 18.83
N MET A 184 -1.86 2.90 18.59
CA MET A 184 -2.27 4.04 17.76
C MET A 184 -1.90 5.39 18.39
N LYS A 185 -1.95 5.50 19.73
CA LYS A 185 -1.49 6.72 20.42
C LYS A 185 0.00 6.96 20.25
N ASP A 186 0.81 5.91 20.33
CA ASP A 186 2.26 6.02 20.12
C ASP A 186 2.58 6.34 18.66
N TYR A 187 1.86 5.71 17.71
CA TYR A 187 1.98 6.01 16.30
C TYR A 187 1.69 7.50 15.99
N ILE A 188 0.52 8.03 16.44
CA ILE A 188 0.14 9.43 16.25
C ILE A 188 1.17 10.39 16.90
N ARG A 189 1.78 9.97 18.00
CA ARG A 189 2.83 10.75 18.65
C ARG A 189 4.12 10.76 17.81
N LEU A 190 4.52 9.62 17.28
CA LEU A 190 5.71 9.49 16.41
C LEU A 190 5.52 10.28 15.12
N GLU A 191 4.35 10.18 14.49
CA GLU A 191 4.02 10.93 13.27
C GLU A 191 4.19 12.45 13.45
N LYS A 192 3.79 12.98 14.62
CA LYS A 192 3.97 14.41 14.94
C LYS A 192 5.41 14.82 15.20
N VAL A 193 6.25 13.87 15.55
CA VAL A 193 7.65 14.11 15.93
C VAL A 193 8.58 13.89 14.74
N GLU A 194 8.18 13.11 13.74
CA GLU A 194 8.99 12.87 12.55
C GLU A 194 9.25 14.17 11.78
N SER A 195 10.48 14.60 11.88
CA SER A 195 11.06 15.74 11.20
C SER A 195 12.41 15.30 10.65
N PRO A 196 12.90 15.85 9.53
CA PRO A 196 14.28 15.63 9.08
C PRO A 196 15.33 15.86 10.17
N LEU A 197 14.99 16.64 11.20
CA LEU A 197 15.82 16.84 12.39
C LEU A 197 15.98 15.55 13.21
N LEU A 198 15.04 14.59 13.16
CA LEU A 198 15.18 13.32 13.88
C LEU A 198 16.26 12.42 13.28
N GLU A 199 16.51 12.49 11.99
CA GLU A 199 17.60 11.78 11.34
C GLU A 199 18.97 12.25 11.83
N LEU A 200 19.05 13.48 12.33
CA LEU A 200 20.27 14.05 12.91
C LEU A 200 20.47 13.67 14.38
N ILE A 201 19.43 13.20 15.10
CA ILE A 201 19.53 12.88 16.53
C ILE A 201 20.58 11.80 16.82
N PRO A 202 20.66 10.68 16.07
CA PRO A 202 21.73 9.68 16.29
C PRO A 202 23.13 10.27 16.16
N GLU A 203 23.32 11.16 15.20
CA GLU A 203 24.62 11.84 14.99
C GLU A 203 24.91 12.83 16.13
N LEU A 204 23.92 13.59 16.56
CA LEU A 204 24.04 14.51 17.69
C LEU A 204 24.34 13.77 19.01
N ASN A 205 23.81 12.58 19.19
CA ASN A 205 24.00 11.76 20.40
C ASN A 205 25.39 11.10 20.49
N LYS A 206 26.11 10.99 19.38
CA LYS A 206 27.51 10.46 19.36
C LYS A 206 28.47 11.34 20.17
N THR A 207 28.13 12.63 20.38
CA THR A 207 28.94 13.59 21.10
C THR A 207 28.10 14.31 22.14
N ALA A 208 28.29 13.99 23.42
CA ALA A 208 27.47 14.52 24.52
C ALA A 208 27.42 16.08 24.56
N GLY A 209 28.50 16.76 24.21
CA GLY A 209 28.55 18.21 24.12
C GLY A 209 27.72 18.78 22.99
N LEU A 210 27.68 18.10 21.83
CA LEU A 210 26.94 18.54 20.65
C LEU A 210 25.42 18.42 20.87
N HIS A 211 24.96 17.35 21.50
CA HIS A 211 23.55 17.18 21.88
C HIS A 211 23.06 18.31 22.77
N GLN A 212 23.79 18.64 23.83
CA GLN A 212 23.43 19.73 24.73
C GLN A 212 23.42 21.10 24.04
N MET A 213 24.37 21.36 23.17
CA MET A 213 24.41 22.61 22.39
C MET A 213 23.19 22.72 21.45
N ALA A 214 22.91 21.67 20.70
CA ALA A 214 21.75 21.60 19.80
C ALA A 214 20.45 21.82 20.56
N TYR A 215 20.26 21.13 21.69
CA TYR A 215 19.08 21.31 22.55
C TYR A 215 18.92 22.77 23.03
N LYS A 216 20.01 23.39 23.55
CA LYS A 216 19.99 24.79 24.00
C LYS A 216 19.66 25.76 22.88
N LEU A 217 20.21 25.53 21.67
CA LEU A 217 19.94 26.35 20.49
C LEU A 217 18.47 26.28 20.08
N VAL A 218 17.91 25.06 19.99
CA VAL A 218 16.49 24.83 19.65
C VAL A 218 15.59 25.50 20.70
N CYS A 219 15.87 25.33 21.98
CA CYS A 219 15.12 25.99 23.06
C CYS A 219 15.19 27.51 22.95
N ALA A 220 16.35 28.09 22.64
CA ALA A 220 16.51 29.53 22.46
C ALA A 220 15.70 30.05 21.26
N LEU A 221 15.75 29.36 20.12
CA LEU A 221 14.98 29.72 18.94
C LEU A 221 13.47 29.65 19.20
N LEU A 222 12.99 28.58 19.83
CA LEU A 222 11.57 28.43 20.19
C LEU A 222 11.10 29.49 21.19
N TRP A 223 11.97 29.89 22.11
CA TRP A 223 11.68 30.97 23.05
C TRP A 223 11.57 32.33 22.33
N VAL A 224 12.50 32.66 21.42
CA VAL A 224 12.44 33.87 20.60
C VAL A 224 11.15 33.95 19.78
N HIS A 225 10.69 32.81 19.25
CA HIS A 225 9.43 32.74 18.50
C HIS A 225 8.17 32.63 19.38
N GLY A 226 8.29 32.78 20.72
CA GLY A 226 7.15 32.72 21.64
C GLY A 226 6.43 31.38 21.72
N LYS A 227 7.04 30.32 21.20
CA LYS A 227 6.44 28.96 21.17
C LYS A 227 6.58 28.22 22.50
N ILE A 228 7.58 28.55 23.31
CA ILE A 228 7.77 27.97 24.65
C ILE A 228 8.07 29.03 25.68
N LYS A 229 7.62 28.81 26.94
CA LYS A 229 8.08 29.60 28.09
C LYS A 229 9.53 29.19 28.39
N ARG A 230 10.32 30.12 28.91
CA ARG A 230 11.74 29.93 29.23
C ARG A 230 11.95 28.64 30.06
N VAL A 231 12.51 27.63 29.44
CA VAL A 231 12.85 26.38 30.13
C VAL A 231 14.17 26.61 30.88
N ARG A 232 14.11 26.55 32.22
CA ARG A 232 15.33 26.54 33.04
C ARG A 232 15.97 25.18 32.85
N VAL A 233 17.05 25.13 32.07
CA VAL A 233 17.94 23.99 32.01
C VAL A 233 18.70 23.92 33.34
N LYS A 234 18.43 22.86 34.14
CA LYS A 234 19.25 22.52 35.30
C LYS A 234 20.53 21.85 34.86
#